data_925d9b0ac2df6d4f606a46b9636a73d2
#
_entry.id   925d9b0ac2df6d4f606a46b9636a73d2
#
_cell.length_a   1.000
_cell.length_b   1.000
_cell.length_c   1.000
_cell.angle_alpha   90.00
_cell.angle_beta   90.00
_cell.angle_gamma   90.00
#
_symmetry.space_group_name_H-M   'P 1'
#
loop_
_entity.id
_entity.type
_entity.pdbx_description
1 polymer ?
#
loop_
_entity_poly.entity_id
_entity_poly.type
_entity_poly.pdbx_seq_one_letter_code
_entity_poly.pdbx_strand_id
1 'polypeptide(L)'
;FAEAGKQTGKLENILLPLMHRNNEEIFRQAAQSDIIVNAHRINAGERIPIGKSSRDFLFIKRDDPNAIINAMITLVREKLPNYVHADLFEVQVMTPMRKGVLGSMRLNSILQEFLNPPSAEKAEKEYGETTFRVGDKVMQIKNNYQIEWTSYNRSGIPVDKGAGVFNGDLGRIREINTFAEELTVEFDEGKMVDYSFKQLEELELAYAVTVQDTGD
;
A
#
# COMPACT_ATOMS: atom_id res chain seq x y z
N PHE A 1 10.00 -24.95 6.86
CA PHE A 1 10.95 -24.08 7.59
C PHE A 1 12.19 -23.70 6.78
N ALA A 2 12.58 -24.48 5.75
CA ALA A 2 13.74 -24.17 4.90
C ALA A 2 13.45 -23.15 3.78
N GLU A 3 12.19 -22.82 3.51
CA GLU A 3 11.79 -21.82 2.50
C GLU A 3 11.73 -20.39 3.04
N ALA A 4 11.63 -20.20 4.34
CA ALA A 4 11.61 -18.87 4.96
C ALA A 4 12.93 -18.09 4.75
N GLY A 5 14.06 -18.80 4.59
CA GLY A 5 15.38 -18.17 4.36
C GLY A 5 15.57 -17.52 2.98
N LYS A 6 14.69 -17.82 1.98
CA LYS A 6 14.75 -17.19 0.65
C LYS A 6 13.92 -15.93 0.52
N GLN A 7 13.10 -15.62 1.53
CA GLN A 7 12.24 -14.43 1.52
C GLN A 7 12.82 -13.22 2.25
N THR A 8 13.97 -13.35 2.92
CA THR A 8 14.64 -12.21 3.57
C THR A 8 15.00 -11.10 2.59
N GLY A 9 15.31 -11.41 1.34
CA GLY A 9 15.56 -10.41 0.31
C GLY A 9 14.33 -9.55 -0.06
N LYS A 10 13.10 -10.06 0.16
CA LYS A 10 11.86 -9.30 -0.08
C LYS A 10 11.53 -8.35 1.07
N LEU A 11 11.86 -8.71 2.32
CA LEU A 11 11.70 -7.81 3.47
C LEU A 11 12.70 -6.65 3.43
N GLU A 12 13.91 -6.89 2.95
CA GLU A 12 14.89 -5.82 2.69
C GLU A 12 14.37 -4.85 1.63
N ASN A 13 13.69 -5.31 0.59
CA ASN A 13 13.11 -4.47 -0.46
C ASN A 13 11.87 -3.68 0.01
N ILE A 14 11.17 -4.13 1.03
CA ILE A 14 10.04 -3.37 1.64
C ILE A 14 10.56 -2.30 2.60
N LEU A 15 11.71 -2.52 3.23
CA LEU A 15 12.32 -1.57 4.17
C LEU A 15 13.28 -0.57 3.49
N LEU A 16 13.85 -0.91 2.32
CA LEU A 16 14.82 -0.09 1.59
C LEU A 16 14.29 1.28 1.09
N PRO A 17 13.05 1.44 0.61
CA PRO A 17 12.55 2.75 0.20
C PRO A 17 12.43 3.76 1.35
N LEU A 18 12.21 3.29 2.58
CA LEU A 18 12.22 4.15 3.78
C LEU A 18 13.64 4.58 4.20
N MET A 19 14.67 3.90 3.68
CA MET A 19 16.08 4.10 4.08
C MET A 19 16.87 5.06 3.18
N HIS A 20 16.29 5.62 2.12
CA HIS A 20 17.04 6.45 1.15
C HIS A 20 17.22 7.93 1.52
N ARG A 21 16.78 8.34 2.71
CA ARG A 21 17.06 9.69 3.24
C ARG A 21 18.08 9.63 4.40
N ASN A 22 19.37 9.79 4.13
CA ASN A 22 20.49 9.91 5.07
C ASN A 22 21.07 8.58 5.63
N ASN A 23 21.95 7.95 4.85
CA ASN A 23 22.46 6.59 5.10
C ASN A 23 23.16 6.34 6.45
N GLU A 24 23.88 7.26 7.05
CA GLU A 24 24.62 6.96 8.30
C GLU A 24 23.76 7.07 9.58
N GLU A 25 22.83 7.99 9.63
CA GLU A 25 21.93 8.18 10.78
C GLU A 25 20.86 7.08 10.84
N ILE A 26 20.42 6.62 9.67
CA ILE A 26 19.45 5.52 9.51
C ILE A 26 20.04 4.19 9.97
N PHE A 27 21.30 3.88 9.65
CA PHE A 27 21.94 2.64 10.11
C PHE A 27 22.09 2.57 11.64
N ARG A 28 22.34 3.68 12.30
CA ARG A 28 22.41 3.75 13.77
C ARG A 28 21.01 3.66 14.41
N GLN A 29 19.99 4.25 13.81
CA GLN A 29 18.61 4.16 14.27
C GLN A 29 18.02 2.76 13.98
N ALA A 30 18.36 2.15 12.86
CA ALA A 30 17.93 0.80 12.50
C ALA A 30 18.44 -0.26 13.49
N ALA A 31 19.65 -0.12 13.99
CA ALA A 31 20.19 -1.03 15.01
C ALA A 31 19.45 -0.95 16.36
N GLN A 32 18.70 0.12 16.60
CA GLN A 32 17.87 0.34 17.80
C GLN A 32 16.37 0.16 17.54
N SER A 33 15.97 -0.12 16.30
CA SER A 33 14.57 -0.34 15.91
C SER A 33 14.09 -1.69 16.44
N ASP A 34 13.00 -1.66 17.22
CA ASP A 34 12.36 -2.89 17.70
C ASP A 34 11.74 -3.69 16.55
N ILE A 35 11.37 -3.05 15.41
CA ILE A 35 10.92 -3.74 14.20
C ILE A 35 12.02 -4.66 13.68
N ILE A 36 13.24 -4.13 13.52
CA ILE A 36 14.40 -4.89 13.00
C ILE A 36 14.84 -5.97 13.97
N VAL A 37 14.95 -5.63 15.26
CA VAL A 37 15.32 -6.59 16.31
C VAL A 37 14.30 -7.73 16.39
N ASN A 38 13.01 -7.43 16.33
CA ASN A 38 11.96 -8.44 16.37
C ASN A 38 11.92 -9.29 15.08
N ALA A 39 12.19 -8.70 13.91
CA ALA A 39 12.32 -9.46 12.67
C ALA A 39 13.46 -10.50 12.75
N HIS A 40 14.62 -10.13 13.29
CA HIS A 40 15.73 -11.08 13.51
C HIS A 40 15.35 -12.17 14.52
N ARG A 41 14.67 -11.83 15.61
CA ARG A 41 14.20 -12.83 16.59
C ARG A 41 13.21 -13.81 15.97
N ILE A 42 12.24 -13.33 15.21
CA ILE A 42 11.29 -14.19 14.51
C ILE A 42 12.00 -15.13 13.54
N ASN A 43 12.97 -14.60 12.77
CA ASN A 43 13.76 -15.42 11.86
C ASN A 43 14.62 -16.48 12.57
N ALA A 44 15.08 -16.19 13.78
CA ALA A 44 15.79 -17.14 14.63
C ALA A 44 14.86 -18.12 15.38
N GLY A 45 13.54 -18.01 15.23
CA GLY A 45 12.55 -18.82 15.95
C GLY A 45 12.36 -18.41 17.42
N GLU A 46 12.83 -17.24 17.81
CA GLU A 46 12.70 -16.71 19.15
C GLU A 46 11.36 -16.01 19.36
N ARG A 47 10.91 -15.97 20.61
CA ARG A 47 9.71 -15.20 20.98
C ARG A 47 10.02 -13.71 21.07
N ILE A 48 9.14 -12.90 20.47
CA ILE A 48 9.21 -11.44 20.62
C ILE A 48 8.52 -10.99 21.90
N PRO A 49 9.04 -9.95 22.59
CA PRO A 49 8.41 -9.41 23.79
C PRO A 49 7.18 -8.58 23.40
N ILE A 50 5.99 -9.14 23.63
CA ILE A 50 4.71 -8.46 23.46
C ILE A 50 4.40 -7.67 24.73
N GLY A 51 3.98 -6.40 24.58
CA GLY A 51 3.62 -5.53 25.71
C GLY A 51 4.75 -4.67 26.27
N LYS A 52 5.98 -4.77 25.73
CA LYS A 52 7.05 -3.82 26.01
C LYS A 52 6.74 -2.47 25.36
N SER A 53 7.01 -1.38 26.06
CA SER A 53 6.98 -0.05 25.45
C SER A 53 8.02 0.05 24.34
N SER A 54 7.58 0.36 23.14
CA SER A 54 8.41 0.52 21.96
C SER A 54 8.03 1.81 21.24
N ARG A 55 8.98 2.39 20.50
CA ARG A 55 8.71 3.59 19.69
C ARG A 55 8.12 3.24 18.33
N ASP A 56 8.53 2.13 17.75
CA ASP A 56 8.25 1.74 16.35
C ASP A 56 7.54 0.41 16.21
N PHE A 57 7.48 -0.42 17.26
CA PHE A 57 6.77 -1.69 17.27
C PHE A 57 5.73 -1.74 18.40
N LEU A 58 4.46 -1.55 18.03
CA LEU A 58 3.34 -1.48 18.97
C LEU A 58 2.43 -2.69 18.77
N PHE A 59 2.03 -3.33 19.87
CA PHE A 59 1.10 -4.44 19.86
C PHE A 59 -0.21 -4.05 20.55
N ILE A 60 -1.33 -4.19 19.83
CA ILE A 60 -2.67 -3.89 20.34
C ILE A 60 -3.52 -5.15 20.22
N LYS A 61 -3.84 -5.78 21.36
CA LYS A 61 -4.71 -6.95 21.38
C LYS A 61 -6.18 -6.55 21.21
N ARG A 62 -6.86 -7.18 20.28
CA ARG A 62 -8.32 -7.13 20.10
C ARG A 62 -8.78 -8.54 19.70
N ASP A 63 -9.89 -9.00 20.25
CA ASP A 63 -10.41 -10.35 20.01
C ASP A 63 -11.67 -10.31 19.13
N ASP A 64 -12.35 -9.16 19.06
CA ASP A 64 -13.53 -8.96 18.22
C ASP A 64 -13.18 -8.31 16.87
N PRO A 65 -13.63 -8.86 15.73
CA PRO A 65 -13.34 -8.31 14.41
C PRO A 65 -13.78 -6.84 14.23
N ASN A 66 -14.92 -6.43 14.78
CA ASN A 66 -15.37 -5.04 14.66
C ASN A 66 -14.49 -4.11 15.49
N ALA A 67 -14.03 -4.55 16.65
CA ALA A 67 -13.08 -3.79 17.47
C ALA A 67 -11.71 -3.66 16.76
N ILE A 68 -11.28 -4.68 16.01
CA ILE A 68 -10.07 -4.62 15.18
C ILE A 68 -10.25 -3.57 14.06
N ILE A 69 -11.36 -3.64 13.31
CA ILE A 69 -11.66 -2.71 12.21
C ILE A 69 -11.73 -1.26 12.72
N ASN A 70 -12.43 -1.00 13.82
CA ASN A 70 -12.55 0.33 14.39
C ASN A 70 -11.19 0.88 14.87
N ALA A 71 -10.37 0.02 15.51
CA ALA A 71 -9.03 0.40 15.92
C ALA A 71 -8.14 0.71 14.70
N MET A 72 -8.22 -0.10 13.65
CA MET A 72 -7.50 0.07 12.39
C MET A 72 -7.88 1.41 11.72
N ILE A 73 -9.17 1.71 11.57
CA ILE A 73 -9.64 2.98 10.98
C ILE A 73 -9.08 4.17 11.77
N THR A 74 -9.19 4.14 13.10
CA THR A 74 -8.69 5.22 13.97
C THR A 74 -7.17 5.38 13.84
N LEU A 75 -6.44 4.28 13.77
CA LEU A 75 -4.98 4.29 13.60
C LEU A 75 -4.58 4.89 12.26
N VAL A 76 -5.16 4.39 11.17
CA VAL A 76 -4.79 4.80 9.81
C VAL A 76 -5.20 6.24 9.54
N ARG A 77 -6.40 6.65 9.95
CA ARG A 77 -6.95 7.97 9.65
C ARG A 77 -6.35 9.10 10.49
N GLU A 78 -6.08 8.83 11.76
CA GLU A 78 -5.79 9.90 12.73
C GLU A 78 -4.43 9.74 13.40
N LYS A 79 -4.14 8.54 13.95
CA LYS A 79 -3.01 8.40 14.88
C LYS A 79 -1.68 8.21 14.16
N LEU A 80 -1.61 7.31 13.20
CA LEU A 80 -0.35 7.00 12.51
C LEU A 80 0.17 8.16 11.67
N PRO A 81 -0.65 8.84 10.83
CA PRO A 81 -0.17 9.98 10.08
C PRO A 81 0.43 11.07 10.95
N ASN A 82 -0.22 11.38 12.07
CA ASN A 82 0.29 12.36 13.02
C ASN A 82 1.54 11.89 13.77
N TYR A 83 1.64 10.59 14.09
CA TYR A 83 2.75 10.03 14.85
C TYR A 83 4.03 9.92 14.02
N VAL A 84 3.90 9.50 12.75
CA VAL A 84 5.06 9.30 11.85
C VAL A 84 5.27 10.48 10.88
N HIS A 85 4.42 11.51 10.95
CA HIS A 85 4.44 12.68 10.04
C HIS A 85 4.38 12.28 8.55
N ALA A 86 3.54 11.29 8.23
CA ALA A 86 3.35 10.75 6.90
C ALA A 86 1.96 11.08 6.33
N ASP A 87 1.84 11.09 5.01
CA ASP A 87 0.53 11.14 4.34
C ASP A 87 -0.25 9.84 4.59
N LEU A 88 -1.58 9.93 4.59
CA LEU A 88 -2.48 8.76 4.64
C LEU A 88 -2.13 7.71 3.59
N PHE A 89 -1.66 8.15 2.43
CA PHE A 89 -1.25 7.28 1.33
C PHE A 89 -0.01 6.44 1.67
N GLU A 90 0.88 6.94 2.53
CA GLU A 90 2.10 6.23 2.96
C GLU A 90 1.81 5.15 4.02
N VAL A 91 0.65 5.23 4.68
CA VAL A 91 0.24 4.21 5.66
C VAL A 91 -0.30 2.98 4.92
N GLN A 92 0.24 1.79 5.23
CA GLN A 92 -0.18 0.54 4.62
C GLN A 92 -0.77 -0.43 5.64
N VAL A 93 -2.01 -0.86 5.42
CA VAL A 93 -2.61 -1.97 6.16
C VAL A 93 -2.21 -3.28 5.51
N MET A 94 -1.82 -4.26 6.34
CA MET A 94 -1.49 -5.61 5.89
C MET A 94 -2.35 -6.63 6.63
N THR A 95 -2.84 -7.63 5.91
CA THR A 95 -3.66 -8.71 6.46
C THR A 95 -3.16 -10.06 5.95
N PRO A 96 -3.30 -11.16 6.72
CA PRO A 96 -2.83 -12.47 6.29
C PRO A 96 -3.75 -13.14 5.26
N MET A 97 -4.94 -12.59 4.97
CA MET A 97 -5.92 -13.24 4.11
C MET A 97 -6.58 -12.26 3.13
N ARG A 98 -6.96 -12.78 1.96
CA ARG A 98 -7.68 -12.02 0.93
C ARG A 98 -9.18 -11.94 1.20
N LYS A 99 -9.81 -13.06 1.62
CA LYS A 99 -11.25 -13.19 1.86
C LYS A 99 -11.54 -13.27 3.36
N GLY A 100 -12.78 -12.99 3.74
CA GLY A 100 -13.26 -13.08 5.12
C GLY A 100 -13.45 -11.72 5.79
N VAL A 101 -13.82 -11.72 7.07
CA VAL A 101 -14.20 -10.52 7.82
C VAL A 101 -13.05 -9.50 7.91
N LEU A 102 -11.82 -9.98 8.03
CA LEU A 102 -10.59 -9.19 8.07
C LEU A 102 -9.74 -9.39 6.80
N GLY A 103 -10.35 -9.89 5.72
CA GLY A 103 -9.67 -10.03 4.44
C GLY A 103 -9.45 -8.71 3.71
N SER A 104 -8.40 -8.62 2.89
CA SER A 104 -8.03 -7.39 2.17
C SER A 104 -9.16 -6.85 1.31
N MET A 105 -9.95 -7.69 0.66
CA MET A 105 -11.10 -7.25 -0.16
C MET A 105 -12.11 -6.43 0.66
N ARG A 106 -12.54 -6.97 1.82
CA ARG A 106 -13.48 -6.26 2.70
C ARG A 106 -12.86 -5.04 3.36
N LEU A 107 -11.61 -5.14 3.81
CA LEU A 107 -10.91 -4.03 4.43
C LEU A 107 -10.71 -2.87 3.44
N ASN A 108 -10.45 -3.15 2.17
CA ASN A 108 -10.34 -2.13 1.12
C ASN A 108 -11.63 -1.34 0.96
N SER A 109 -12.79 -2.00 0.87
CA SER A 109 -14.08 -1.32 0.78
C SER A 109 -14.36 -0.45 2.00
N ILE A 110 -14.11 -0.97 3.20
CA ILE A 110 -14.29 -0.21 4.44
C ILE A 110 -13.34 0.99 4.50
N LEU A 111 -12.05 0.79 4.23
CA LEU A 111 -11.05 1.86 4.28
C LEU A 111 -11.31 2.93 3.22
N GLN A 112 -11.75 2.55 2.02
CA GLN A 112 -12.14 3.49 0.98
C GLN A 112 -13.24 4.45 1.47
N GLU A 113 -14.30 3.92 2.09
CA GLU A 113 -15.39 4.75 2.61
C GLU A 113 -14.94 5.76 3.67
N PHE A 114 -13.98 5.38 4.51
CA PHE A 114 -13.48 6.26 5.58
C PHE A 114 -12.37 7.21 5.14
N LEU A 115 -11.51 6.80 4.22
CA LEU A 115 -10.34 7.57 3.79
C LEU A 115 -10.59 8.37 2.51
N ASN A 116 -11.43 7.86 1.63
CA ASN A 116 -11.80 8.50 0.37
C ASN A 116 -13.31 8.36 0.12
N PRO A 117 -14.17 8.99 0.94
CA PRO A 117 -15.62 8.89 0.80
C PRO A 117 -16.10 9.43 -0.55
N PRO A 118 -17.26 8.94 -1.06
CA PRO A 118 -17.87 9.46 -2.28
C PRO A 118 -18.22 10.93 -2.13
N SER A 119 -18.10 11.67 -3.22
CA SER A 119 -18.58 13.05 -3.30
C SER A 119 -19.00 13.38 -4.73
N ALA A 120 -19.86 14.39 -4.89
CA ALA A 120 -20.32 14.83 -6.22
C ALA A 120 -19.19 15.34 -7.13
N GLU A 121 -18.05 15.69 -6.55
CA GLU A 121 -16.87 16.20 -7.27
C GLU A 121 -15.91 15.09 -7.73
N LYS A 122 -16.08 13.87 -7.22
CA LYS A 122 -15.21 12.74 -7.56
C LYS A 122 -15.87 11.84 -8.57
N ALA A 123 -15.22 11.65 -9.70
CA ALA A 123 -15.65 10.65 -10.67
C ALA A 123 -15.38 9.23 -10.12
N GLU A 124 -16.29 8.33 -10.47
CA GLU A 124 -16.25 6.93 -10.07
C GLU A 124 -16.40 6.02 -11.30
N LYS A 125 -15.83 4.83 -11.21
CA LYS A 125 -15.99 3.77 -12.19
C LYS A 125 -16.21 2.43 -11.50
N GLU A 126 -17.35 1.83 -11.71
CA GLU A 126 -17.64 0.46 -11.31
C GLU A 126 -16.94 -0.53 -12.24
N TYR A 127 -16.26 -1.50 -11.66
CA TYR A 127 -15.65 -2.63 -12.34
C TYR A 127 -15.78 -3.89 -11.48
N GLY A 128 -16.63 -4.82 -11.91
CA GLY A 128 -16.99 -5.99 -11.13
C GLY A 128 -17.61 -5.62 -9.78
N GLU A 129 -17.02 -6.10 -8.68
CA GLU A 129 -17.47 -5.79 -7.31
C GLU A 129 -16.75 -4.56 -6.72
N THR A 130 -15.86 -3.91 -7.48
CA THR A 130 -15.07 -2.78 -7.02
C THR A 130 -15.56 -1.48 -7.67
N THR A 131 -15.69 -0.44 -6.87
CA THR A 131 -15.88 0.93 -7.37
C THR A 131 -14.57 1.68 -7.20
N PHE A 132 -13.92 2.01 -8.30
CA PHE A 132 -12.77 2.91 -8.32
C PHE A 132 -13.22 4.36 -8.27
N ARG A 133 -12.52 5.19 -7.50
CA ARG A 133 -12.83 6.61 -7.28
C ARG A 133 -11.55 7.45 -7.38
N VAL A 134 -11.67 8.65 -7.91
CA VAL A 134 -10.57 9.62 -7.91
C VAL A 134 -10.03 9.81 -6.49
N GLY A 135 -8.72 9.69 -6.33
CA GLY A 135 -8.02 9.72 -5.05
C GLY A 135 -7.77 8.36 -4.40
N ASP A 136 -8.32 7.27 -4.95
CA ASP A 136 -8.10 5.94 -4.41
C ASP A 136 -6.63 5.51 -4.51
N LYS A 137 -6.21 4.76 -3.49
CA LYS A 137 -4.97 4.00 -3.48
C LYS A 137 -5.19 2.67 -4.17
N VAL A 138 -4.41 2.42 -5.22
CA VAL A 138 -4.47 1.19 -6.01
C VAL A 138 -3.12 0.53 -6.13
N MET A 139 -3.13 -0.74 -6.52
CA MET A 139 -1.94 -1.53 -6.79
C MET A 139 -2.10 -2.24 -8.13
N GLN A 140 -1.04 -2.23 -8.92
CA GLN A 140 -0.92 -3.11 -10.09
C GLN A 140 -0.78 -4.55 -9.62
N ILE A 141 -1.61 -5.46 -10.13
CA ILE A 141 -1.62 -6.87 -9.71
C ILE A 141 -1.07 -7.83 -10.76
N LYS A 142 -0.65 -7.31 -11.91
CA LYS A 142 -0.02 -8.06 -13.00
C LYS A 142 1.17 -7.28 -13.54
N ASN A 143 2.21 -7.98 -14.04
CA ASN A 143 3.28 -7.31 -14.77
C ASN A 143 2.77 -6.92 -16.17
N ASN A 144 2.80 -5.63 -16.49
CA ASN A 144 2.49 -5.12 -17.82
C ASN A 144 3.70 -4.36 -18.36
N TYR A 145 4.51 -5.01 -19.19
CA TYR A 145 5.75 -4.46 -19.77
C TYR A 145 5.50 -3.47 -20.91
N GLN A 146 4.28 -3.40 -21.42
CA GLN A 146 3.94 -2.62 -22.62
C GLN A 146 3.16 -1.36 -22.32
N ILE A 147 2.58 -1.25 -21.11
CA ILE A 147 1.84 -0.05 -20.74
C ILE A 147 2.81 1.13 -20.63
N GLU A 148 2.49 2.20 -21.33
CA GLU A 148 3.33 3.40 -21.35
C GLU A 148 3.04 4.29 -20.14
N TRP A 149 4.08 4.96 -19.65
CA TRP A 149 3.97 5.99 -18.64
C TRP A 149 4.69 7.26 -19.06
N THR A 150 4.21 8.38 -18.57
CA THR A 150 4.83 9.69 -18.76
C THR A 150 4.92 10.40 -17.42
N SER A 151 6.08 10.96 -17.08
CA SER A 151 6.22 11.86 -15.95
C SER A 151 6.22 13.31 -16.38
N TYR A 152 5.68 14.19 -15.52
CA TYR A 152 5.50 15.60 -15.83
C TYR A 152 6.20 16.45 -14.77
N ASN A 153 6.76 17.59 -15.19
CA ASN A 153 7.23 18.61 -14.26
C ASN A 153 6.06 19.40 -13.64
N ARG A 154 6.36 20.30 -12.71
CA ARG A 154 5.35 21.14 -12.04
C ARG A 154 4.54 22.03 -12.99
N SER A 155 5.02 22.26 -14.20
CA SER A 155 4.37 23.07 -15.24
C SER A 155 3.54 22.22 -16.22
N GLY A 156 3.39 20.90 -15.95
CA GLY A 156 2.64 19.98 -16.81
C GLY A 156 3.38 19.60 -18.11
N ILE A 157 4.68 19.86 -18.20
CA ILE A 157 5.48 19.50 -19.37
C ILE A 157 6.06 18.09 -19.16
N PRO A 158 5.91 17.18 -20.14
CA PRO A 158 6.53 15.85 -20.08
C PRO A 158 8.04 15.97 -19.93
N VAL A 159 8.62 15.27 -18.96
CA VAL A 159 10.07 15.27 -18.68
C VAL A 159 10.69 13.88 -18.89
N ASP A 160 9.91 12.82 -18.75
CA ASP A 160 10.36 11.46 -18.96
C ASP A 160 9.24 10.57 -19.47
N LYS A 161 9.59 9.51 -20.19
CA LYS A 161 8.67 8.52 -20.73
C LYS A 161 9.30 7.14 -20.70
N GLY A 162 8.48 6.14 -20.49
CA GLY A 162 8.91 4.76 -20.55
C GLY A 162 7.74 3.81 -20.65
N ALA A 163 8.02 2.54 -20.46
CA ALA A 163 7.00 1.49 -20.43
C ALA A 163 7.28 0.52 -19.29
N GLY A 164 6.22 -0.09 -18.81
CA GLY A 164 6.23 -1.11 -17.77
C GLY A 164 5.72 -0.60 -16.43
N VAL A 165 4.72 -1.32 -15.90
CA VAL A 165 4.24 -1.25 -14.52
C VAL A 165 4.16 -2.68 -14.01
N PHE A 166 4.56 -2.90 -12.77
CA PHE A 166 4.80 -4.23 -12.26
C PHE A 166 3.87 -4.59 -11.11
N ASN A 167 3.67 -5.88 -10.93
CA ASN A 167 2.91 -6.39 -9.79
C ASN A 167 3.50 -5.87 -8.47
N GLY A 168 2.66 -5.25 -7.65
CA GLY A 168 3.04 -4.63 -6.39
C GLY A 168 3.29 -3.12 -6.46
N ASP A 169 3.37 -2.52 -7.67
CA ASP A 169 3.48 -1.08 -7.80
C ASP A 169 2.23 -0.40 -7.26
N LEU A 170 2.42 0.55 -6.34
CA LEU A 170 1.35 1.31 -5.72
C LEU A 170 1.16 2.65 -6.43
N GLY A 171 -0.10 3.04 -6.63
CA GLY A 171 -0.43 4.30 -7.27
C GLY A 171 -1.69 4.94 -6.70
N ARG A 172 -1.95 6.18 -7.12
CA ARG A 172 -3.15 6.95 -6.77
C ARG A 172 -3.92 7.28 -8.03
N ILE A 173 -5.21 7.01 -8.05
CA ILE A 173 -6.09 7.42 -9.14
C ILE A 173 -6.18 8.95 -9.17
N ARG A 174 -5.76 9.56 -10.26
CA ARG A 174 -5.77 11.01 -10.48
C ARG A 174 -6.97 11.48 -11.26
N GLU A 175 -7.39 10.70 -12.23
CA GLU A 175 -8.50 11.05 -13.11
C GLU A 175 -9.29 9.80 -13.51
N ILE A 176 -10.59 9.95 -13.69
CA ILE A 176 -11.46 8.97 -14.32
C ILE A 176 -12.26 9.73 -15.38
N ASN A 177 -11.96 9.45 -16.64
CA ASN A 177 -12.62 10.05 -17.79
C ASN A 177 -13.63 9.04 -18.37
N THR A 178 -14.89 9.20 -18.02
CA THR A 178 -15.96 8.29 -18.47
C THR A 178 -16.26 8.43 -19.97
N PHE A 179 -15.94 9.56 -20.57
CA PHE A 179 -16.15 9.78 -22.00
C PHE A 179 -15.05 9.11 -22.84
N ALA A 180 -13.80 9.23 -22.41
CA ALA A 180 -12.67 8.54 -23.05
C ALA A 180 -12.58 7.05 -22.67
N GLU A 181 -13.36 6.61 -21.68
CA GLU A 181 -13.27 5.28 -21.07
C GLU A 181 -11.87 4.97 -20.53
N GLU A 182 -11.25 5.94 -19.86
CA GLU A 182 -9.91 5.87 -19.33
C GLU A 182 -9.85 6.25 -17.85
N LEU A 183 -8.86 5.68 -17.15
CA LEU A 183 -8.52 5.95 -15.76
C LEU A 183 -7.02 6.19 -15.66
N THR A 184 -6.63 7.34 -15.12
CA THR A 184 -5.22 7.71 -14.96
C THR A 184 -4.75 7.43 -13.54
N VAL A 185 -3.66 6.69 -13.40
CA VAL A 185 -2.98 6.40 -12.12
C VAL A 185 -1.62 7.06 -12.09
N GLU A 186 -1.31 7.72 -10.99
CA GLU A 186 0.03 8.20 -10.67
C GLU A 186 0.72 7.19 -9.78
N PHE A 187 1.79 6.58 -10.26
CA PHE A 187 2.69 5.70 -9.54
C PHE A 187 3.88 6.47 -8.96
N ASP A 188 4.78 5.76 -8.29
CA ASP A 188 6.01 6.35 -7.75
C ASP A 188 6.81 7.12 -8.80
N GLU A 189 7.58 8.10 -8.35
CA GLU A 189 8.35 9.01 -9.21
C GLU A 189 7.49 9.87 -10.16
N GLY A 190 6.18 9.98 -9.89
CA GLY A 190 5.26 10.79 -10.70
C GLY A 190 4.95 10.20 -12.07
N LYS A 191 5.08 8.88 -12.22
CA LYS A 191 4.73 8.16 -13.45
C LYS A 191 3.22 8.12 -13.63
N MET A 192 2.72 8.82 -14.62
CA MET A 192 1.29 8.82 -14.99
C MET A 192 1.04 7.74 -16.02
N VAL A 193 0.05 6.90 -15.75
CA VAL A 193 -0.33 5.76 -16.59
C VAL A 193 -1.83 5.82 -16.87
N ASP A 194 -2.20 5.74 -18.14
CA ASP A 194 -3.59 5.69 -18.57
C ASP A 194 -4.01 4.25 -18.82
N TYR A 195 -5.04 3.82 -18.09
CA TYR A 195 -5.68 2.51 -18.25
C TYR A 195 -7.00 2.69 -18.98
N SER A 196 -7.21 1.97 -20.08
CA SER A 196 -8.56 1.81 -20.61
C SER A 196 -9.42 1.05 -19.60
N PHE A 197 -10.74 1.26 -19.61
CA PHE A 197 -11.64 0.54 -18.70
C PHE A 197 -11.60 -0.98 -18.84
N LYS A 198 -11.09 -1.50 -19.98
CA LYS A 198 -10.86 -2.93 -20.19
C LYS A 198 -9.64 -3.48 -19.44
N GLN A 199 -8.67 -2.61 -19.10
CA GLN A 199 -7.46 -2.97 -18.39
C GLN A 199 -7.60 -2.83 -16.86
N LEU A 200 -8.75 -2.41 -16.34
CA LEU A 200 -8.98 -2.28 -14.90
C LEU A 200 -8.88 -3.60 -14.13
N GLU A 201 -8.88 -4.74 -14.82
CA GLU A 201 -8.56 -6.05 -14.23
C GLU A 201 -7.11 -6.17 -13.74
N GLU A 202 -6.24 -5.25 -14.13
CA GLU A 202 -4.85 -5.19 -13.69
C GLU A 202 -4.68 -4.40 -12.38
N LEU A 203 -5.74 -3.74 -11.90
CA LEU A 203 -5.73 -2.88 -10.71
C LEU A 203 -6.61 -3.43 -9.59
N GLU A 204 -6.15 -3.28 -8.37
CA GLU A 204 -6.97 -3.49 -7.16
C GLU A 204 -6.83 -2.31 -6.19
N LEU A 205 -7.86 -2.09 -5.36
CA LEU A 205 -7.73 -1.16 -4.23
C LEU A 205 -6.63 -1.66 -3.28
N ALA A 206 -5.80 -0.76 -2.79
CA ALA A 206 -4.60 -1.09 -2.02
C ALA A 206 -4.50 -0.38 -0.67
N TYR A 207 -5.60 0.02 -0.07
CA TYR A 207 -5.63 0.48 1.32
C TYR A 207 -5.19 -0.65 2.27
N ALA A 208 -5.60 -1.89 1.97
CA ALA A 208 -5.15 -3.10 2.64
C ALA A 208 -4.63 -4.11 1.60
N VAL A 209 -3.46 -4.69 1.86
CA VAL A 209 -2.84 -5.72 1.02
C VAL A 209 -2.61 -7.00 1.81
N THR A 210 -2.45 -8.13 1.12
CA THR A 210 -2.10 -9.40 1.77
C THR A 210 -0.60 -9.49 2.02
N VAL A 211 -0.21 -10.10 3.17
CA VAL A 211 1.21 -10.35 3.51
C VAL A 211 1.83 -11.37 2.57
N GLN A 212 1.03 -12.32 2.09
CA GLN A 212 1.43 -13.28 1.06
C GLN A 212 0.82 -12.83 -0.25
N ASP A 213 1.66 -12.38 -1.15
CA ASP A 213 1.33 -12.32 -2.55
C ASP A 213 1.33 -13.78 -3.03
N THR A 214 0.16 -14.41 -2.98
CA THR A 214 -0.03 -15.71 -3.60
C THR A 214 -0.10 -15.47 -5.10
N GLY A 215 1.09 -15.38 -5.71
CA GLY A 215 1.19 -15.50 -7.15
C GLY A 215 0.67 -16.88 -7.53
N ASP A 216 -0.57 -16.93 -7.95
CA ASP A 216 -1.15 -18.00 -8.78
C ASP A 216 -1.05 -17.59 -10.25
#